data_eddc263a1a08f321f0ef61ea4848e852
#
_entry.id   eddc263a1a08f321f0ef61ea4848e852
#
_cell.length_a   1.000
_cell.length_b   1.000
_cell.length_c   1.000
_cell.angle_alpha   90.00
_cell.angle_beta   90.00
_cell.angle_gamma   90.00
#
_symmetry.space_group_name_H-M   'P 1'
#
loop_
_entity.id
_entity.type
_entity.pdbx_description
1 polymer ?
#
loop_
_entity_poly.entity_id
_entity_poly.type
_entity_poly.pdbx_seq_one_letter_code
_entity_poly.pdbx_strand_id
1 'polypeptide(L)'
;EAMQDDIRTDVDFVLTYEELMGIFEAKEINFSTLPDSPDLDEGTRAGRGFAVAGGVAAAVEELIHKEHPDIELKTQRADGLRDCRKLLMLAKAGKLDGYLLEGMACPGGCAGGGGQPVDGSDTEKAAQRGDVLFSLDKQAERRFSHENPAVQALYSEYLTNPCSERAEALLHCDHFAWQMPQTDVRF
;
A
#
# COMPACT_ATOMS: atom_id res chain seq x y z
N GLU A 1 6.54 3.34 11.03
CA GLU A 1 7.90 2.74 11.00
C GLU A 1 8.93 3.63 11.69
N ALA A 2 9.03 4.91 11.32
CA ALA A 2 9.97 5.83 11.96
C ALA A 2 9.77 5.99 13.47
N MET A 3 8.67 5.52 13.99
CA MET A 3 8.25 5.62 15.37
C MET A 3 8.07 4.25 16.03
N GLN A 4 8.54 3.21 15.37
CA GLN A 4 8.50 1.87 15.93
C GLN A 4 9.53 1.74 17.05
N ASP A 5 9.04 1.31 18.14
CA ASP A 5 9.72 0.87 19.35
C ASP A 5 11.08 1.46 19.66
N ASP A 6 11.03 1.99 20.78
CA ASP A 6 12.09 2.13 21.74
C ASP A 6 13.36 2.75 21.27
N ILE A 7 13.61 3.12 20.04
CA ILE A 7 14.93 3.44 20.06
C ILE A 7 15.41 4.54 19.21
N ARG A 8 15.28 4.48 18.04
CA ARG A 8 15.61 5.55 17.12
C ARG A 8 14.95 5.28 15.79
N THR A 9 14.60 6.32 15.13
CA THR A 9 14.11 6.19 13.76
C THR A 9 15.25 5.79 12.82
N ASP A 10 15.03 4.78 12.00
CA ASP A 10 15.90 4.42 10.90
C ASP A 10 15.53 5.16 9.60
N VAL A 11 14.45 5.94 9.63
CA VAL A 11 13.98 6.78 8.54
C VAL A 11 14.47 8.22 8.76
N ASP A 12 15.34 8.71 7.89
CA ASP A 12 15.89 10.06 7.99
C ASP A 12 14.96 11.12 7.39
N PHE A 13 14.32 10.80 6.27
CA PHE A 13 13.42 11.72 5.57
C PHE A 13 12.17 11.02 5.06
N VAL A 14 11.06 11.74 5.12
CA VAL A 14 9.79 11.36 4.47
C VAL A 14 9.46 12.44 3.46
N LEU A 15 9.42 12.07 2.19
CA LEU A 15 9.20 13.00 1.07
C LEU A 15 7.87 12.71 0.39
N THR A 16 7.16 13.76 0.02
CA THR A 16 6.04 13.66 -0.92
C THR A 16 6.55 13.53 -2.35
N TYR A 17 5.70 13.10 -3.26
CA TYR A 17 6.05 13.09 -4.68
C TYR A 17 6.30 14.49 -5.24
N GLU A 18 5.59 15.51 -4.74
CA GLU A 18 5.84 16.90 -5.13
C GLU A 18 7.23 17.37 -4.71
N GLU A 19 7.65 17.04 -3.48
CA GLU A 19 9.01 17.35 -2.99
C GLU A 19 10.06 16.60 -3.80
N LEU A 20 9.83 15.33 -4.12
CA LEU A 20 10.71 14.54 -4.96
C LEU A 20 10.81 15.12 -6.38
N MET A 21 9.71 15.57 -6.96
CA MET A 21 9.72 16.27 -8.25
C MET A 21 10.56 17.53 -8.21
N GLY A 22 10.51 18.30 -7.13
CA GLY A 22 11.38 19.46 -6.93
C GLY A 22 12.87 19.10 -6.89
N ILE A 23 13.21 17.95 -6.31
CA ILE A 23 14.59 17.44 -6.32
C ILE A 23 15.02 17.08 -7.75
N PHE A 24 14.15 16.43 -8.52
CA PHE A 24 14.44 16.07 -9.91
C PHE A 24 14.64 17.32 -10.79
N GLU A 25 13.80 18.33 -10.62
CA GLU A 25 13.93 19.62 -11.33
C GLU A 25 15.24 20.31 -10.95
N ALA A 26 15.58 20.38 -9.67
CA ALA A 26 16.84 20.98 -9.20
C ALA A 26 18.10 20.24 -9.70
N LYS A 27 17.96 18.96 -10.02
CA LYS A 27 19.03 18.12 -10.58
C LYS A 27 18.99 18.03 -12.11
N GLU A 28 18.08 18.77 -12.75
CA GLU A 28 17.88 18.76 -14.20
C GLU A 28 17.62 17.36 -14.78
N ILE A 29 16.97 16.48 -14.00
CA ILE A 29 16.64 15.12 -14.40
C ILE A 29 15.42 15.15 -15.33
N ASN A 30 15.61 14.77 -16.57
CA ASN A 30 14.54 14.65 -17.55
C ASN A 30 14.23 13.18 -17.84
N PHE A 31 13.10 12.69 -17.32
CA PHE A 31 12.67 11.30 -17.49
C PHE A 31 12.54 10.86 -18.96
N SER A 32 12.18 11.80 -19.88
CA SER A 32 12.04 11.46 -21.29
C SER A 32 13.35 11.09 -21.98
N THR A 33 14.47 11.42 -21.37
CA THR A 33 15.82 11.18 -21.93
C THR A 33 16.62 10.14 -21.17
N LEU A 34 16.07 9.61 -20.06
CA LEU A 34 16.73 8.55 -19.31
C LEU A 34 16.63 7.22 -20.06
N PRO A 35 17.70 6.43 -20.08
CA PRO A 35 17.62 5.09 -20.60
C PRO A 35 16.76 4.21 -19.69
N ASP A 36 16.07 3.23 -20.27
CA ASP A 36 15.37 2.22 -19.48
C ASP A 36 16.39 1.43 -18.64
N SER A 37 16.04 1.20 -17.36
CA SER A 37 16.84 0.36 -16.49
C SER A 37 16.36 -1.09 -16.61
N PRO A 38 17.26 -2.05 -16.93
CA PRO A 38 16.92 -3.46 -16.92
C PRO A 38 16.73 -4.03 -15.50
N ASP A 39 17.14 -3.27 -14.48
CA ASP A 39 17.12 -3.70 -13.08
C ASP A 39 15.78 -3.40 -12.38
N LEU A 40 14.76 -3.09 -13.13
CA LEU A 40 13.42 -2.94 -12.59
C LEU A 40 12.86 -4.28 -12.16
N ASP A 41 12.55 -4.29 -10.92
CA ASP A 41 12.24 -5.42 -10.11
C ASP A 41 11.07 -6.28 -10.62
N GLU A 42 11.07 -7.45 -10.11
CA GLU A 42 10.09 -8.48 -10.29
C GLU A 42 8.81 -8.23 -9.45
N GLY A 43 8.26 -7.00 -9.52
CA GLY A 43 7.00 -6.68 -8.86
C GLY A 43 5.89 -7.66 -9.25
N THR A 44 5.08 -8.05 -8.29
CA THR A 44 3.96 -8.96 -8.54
C THR A 44 2.71 -8.20 -8.96
N ARG A 45 1.82 -8.87 -9.67
CA ARG A 45 0.55 -8.32 -10.11
C ARG A 45 -0.26 -7.78 -8.93
N ALA A 46 -0.50 -8.59 -7.91
CA ALA A 46 -1.28 -8.20 -6.75
C ALA A 46 -0.67 -7.02 -5.99
N GLY A 47 0.67 -6.98 -5.85
CA GLY A 47 1.36 -5.91 -5.13
C GLY A 47 1.22 -4.53 -5.77
N ARG A 48 1.21 -4.45 -7.09
CA ARG A 48 1.03 -3.18 -7.80
C ARG A 48 -0.38 -2.60 -7.62
N GLY A 49 -1.38 -3.46 -7.53
CA GLY A 49 -2.76 -3.08 -7.31
C GLY A 49 -3.04 -2.41 -5.95
N PHE A 50 -2.16 -2.57 -4.97
CA PHE A 50 -2.34 -2.03 -3.61
C PHE A 50 -2.43 -0.50 -3.56
N ALA A 51 -1.88 0.19 -4.55
CA ALA A 51 -1.97 1.65 -4.62
C ALA A 51 -3.36 2.17 -5.04
N VAL A 52 -4.24 1.31 -5.49
CA VAL A 52 -5.61 1.64 -5.92
C VAL A 52 -6.61 1.11 -4.91
N ALA A 53 -7.64 1.90 -4.62
CA ALA A 53 -8.70 1.48 -3.69
C ALA A 53 -9.37 0.17 -4.16
N GLY A 54 -9.45 -0.82 -3.28
CA GLY A 54 -9.95 -2.16 -3.57
C GLY A 54 -8.87 -3.15 -4.01
N GLY A 55 -7.63 -2.71 -4.22
CA GLY A 55 -6.55 -3.57 -4.69
C GLY A 55 -6.07 -4.58 -3.66
N VAL A 56 -6.05 -4.22 -2.39
CA VAL A 56 -5.68 -5.13 -1.30
C VAL A 56 -6.74 -6.20 -1.13
N ALA A 57 -8.01 -5.81 -1.07
CA ALA A 57 -9.12 -6.75 -0.96
C ALA A 57 -9.18 -7.71 -2.15
N ALA A 58 -8.96 -7.20 -3.37
CA ALA A 58 -8.91 -8.03 -4.57
C ALA A 58 -7.75 -9.04 -4.54
N ALA A 59 -6.57 -8.66 -4.05
CA ALA A 59 -5.43 -9.56 -3.93
C ALA A 59 -5.71 -10.70 -2.93
N VAL A 60 -6.34 -10.39 -1.81
CA VAL A 60 -6.73 -11.38 -0.80
C VAL A 60 -7.81 -12.31 -1.34
N GLU A 61 -8.84 -11.76 -1.99
CA GLU A 61 -9.92 -12.51 -2.60
C GLU A 61 -9.39 -13.51 -3.64
N GLU A 62 -8.50 -13.06 -4.50
CA GLU A 62 -7.89 -13.89 -5.53
C GLU A 62 -7.05 -15.03 -4.94
N LEU A 63 -6.27 -14.75 -3.88
CA LEU A 63 -5.49 -15.77 -3.21
C LEU A 63 -6.38 -16.80 -2.51
N ILE A 64 -7.40 -16.36 -1.79
CA ILE A 64 -8.35 -17.25 -1.12
C ILE A 64 -9.09 -18.11 -2.15
N HIS A 65 -9.53 -17.52 -3.26
CA HIS A 65 -10.19 -18.29 -4.31
C HIS A 65 -9.29 -19.37 -4.92
N LYS A 66 -7.98 -19.08 -5.03
CA LYS A 66 -7.01 -20.07 -5.52
C LYS A 66 -6.77 -21.20 -4.54
N GLU A 67 -6.54 -20.88 -3.27
CA GLU A 67 -6.12 -21.87 -2.26
C GLU A 67 -7.28 -22.54 -1.56
N HIS A 68 -8.40 -21.86 -1.45
CA HIS A 68 -9.61 -22.29 -0.76
C HIS A 68 -10.86 -22.01 -1.60
N PRO A 69 -11.04 -22.71 -2.74
CA PRO A 69 -12.14 -22.43 -3.67
C PRO A 69 -13.53 -22.70 -3.11
N ASP A 70 -13.62 -23.36 -1.98
CA ASP A 70 -14.85 -23.62 -1.22
C ASP A 70 -15.27 -22.44 -0.32
N ILE A 71 -14.38 -21.44 -0.14
CA ILE A 71 -14.68 -20.24 0.66
C ILE A 71 -15.17 -19.12 -0.27
N GLU A 72 -16.41 -18.71 -0.08
CA GLU A 72 -16.95 -17.49 -0.69
C GLU A 72 -16.58 -16.28 0.17
N LEU A 73 -15.49 -15.61 -0.17
CA LEU A 73 -15.09 -14.38 0.52
C LEU A 73 -15.98 -13.21 0.07
N LYS A 74 -16.60 -12.56 1.04
CA LYS A 74 -17.34 -11.31 0.80
C LYS A 74 -16.44 -10.12 1.09
N THR A 75 -16.31 -9.22 0.14
CA THR A 75 -15.49 -8.02 0.28
C THR A 75 -16.35 -6.76 0.24
N GLN A 76 -15.95 -5.75 0.98
CA GLN A 76 -16.54 -4.42 0.89
C GLN A 76 -15.43 -3.40 1.00
N ARG A 77 -15.46 -2.40 0.13
CA ARG A 77 -14.45 -1.34 0.09
C ARG A 77 -15.06 0.03 0.29
N ALA A 78 -14.27 0.95 0.81
CA ALA A 78 -14.58 2.35 0.88
C ALA A 78 -13.33 3.18 0.59
N ASP A 79 -13.47 4.24 -0.20
CA ASP A 79 -12.42 5.21 -0.44
C ASP A 79 -12.88 6.63 -0.08
N GLY A 80 -11.95 7.36 0.57
CA GLY A 80 -12.26 8.61 1.24
C GLY A 80 -12.85 8.42 2.64
N LEU A 81 -12.49 9.30 3.54
CA LEU A 81 -12.84 9.22 4.97
C LEU A 81 -14.35 9.17 5.24
N ARG A 82 -15.15 9.83 4.40
CA ARG A 82 -16.62 9.83 4.54
C ARG A 82 -17.19 8.43 4.34
N ASP A 83 -16.73 7.74 3.33
CA ASP A 83 -17.25 6.41 2.99
C ASP A 83 -16.66 5.34 3.90
N CYS A 84 -15.39 5.47 4.30
CA CYS A 84 -14.81 4.67 5.37
C CYS A 84 -15.62 4.77 6.68
N ARG A 85 -16.04 5.97 7.06
CA ARG A 85 -16.90 6.15 8.25
C ARG A 85 -18.23 5.42 8.11
N LYS A 86 -18.88 5.49 6.94
CA LYS A 86 -20.13 4.75 6.67
C LYS A 86 -19.93 3.25 6.79
N LEU A 87 -18.84 2.76 6.18
CA LEU A 87 -18.47 1.34 6.20
C LEU A 87 -18.30 0.84 7.64
N LEU A 88 -17.56 1.58 8.47
CA LEU A 88 -17.36 1.26 9.88
C LEU A 88 -18.66 1.30 10.68
N MET A 89 -19.57 2.22 10.37
CA MET A 89 -20.89 2.25 11.02
C MET A 89 -21.74 1.03 10.68
N LEU A 90 -21.68 0.55 9.44
CA LEU A 90 -22.37 -0.68 9.02
C LEU A 90 -21.75 -1.91 9.69
N ALA A 91 -20.42 -1.98 9.78
CA ALA A 91 -19.71 -3.05 10.48
C ALA A 91 -20.08 -3.08 11.96
N LYS A 92 -20.07 -1.90 12.64
CA LYS A 92 -20.47 -1.78 14.04
C LYS A 92 -21.94 -2.18 14.29
N ALA A 93 -22.79 -2.02 13.28
CA ALA A 93 -24.19 -2.44 13.36
C ALA A 93 -24.41 -3.93 13.04
N GLY A 94 -23.34 -4.73 12.90
CA GLY A 94 -23.39 -6.16 12.58
C GLY A 94 -23.91 -6.48 11.17
N LYS A 95 -23.89 -5.51 10.25
CA LYS A 95 -24.40 -5.73 8.88
C LYS A 95 -23.33 -6.30 7.94
N LEU A 96 -22.10 -6.34 8.36
CA LEU A 96 -20.96 -6.76 7.56
C LEU A 96 -20.17 -7.89 8.25
N ASP A 97 -20.85 -8.72 9.02
CA ASP A 97 -20.22 -9.89 9.66
C ASP A 97 -19.76 -10.87 8.59
N GLY A 98 -18.51 -11.32 8.69
CA GLY A 98 -17.89 -12.22 7.71
C GLY A 98 -17.41 -11.54 6.44
N TYR A 99 -17.40 -10.22 6.39
CA TYR A 99 -16.81 -9.46 5.28
C TYR A 99 -15.36 -9.09 5.54
N LEU A 100 -14.53 -9.14 4.52
CA LEU A 100 -13.26 -8.45 4.47
C LEU A 100 -13.52 -6.98 4.10
N LEU A 101 -13.09 -6.07 4.96
CA LEU A 101 -13.30 -4.63 4.77
C LEU A 101 -12.00 -3.95 4.41
N GLU A 102 -12.00 -3.21 3.30
CA GLU A 102 -10.89 -2.33 2.93
C GLU A 102 -11.33 -0.87 3.01
N GLY A 103 -10.55 -0.05 3.73
CA GLY A 103 -10.77 1.38 3.78
C GLY A 103 -9.51 2.17 3.44
N MET A 104 -9.60 3.05 2.46
CA MET A 104 -8.55 4.00 2.12
C MET A 104 -8.98 5.43 2.39
N ALA A 105 -8.10 6.21 3.02
CA ALA A 105 -8.42 7.59 3.39
C ALA A 105 -8.54 8.53 2.18
N CYS A 106 -7.74 8.29 1.15
CA CYS A 106 -7.71 9.11 -0.05
C CYS A 106 -8.62 8.54 -1.13
N PRO A 107 -9.46 9.36 -1.79
CA PRO A 107 -10.25 8.93 -2.94
C PRO A 107 -9.38 8.36 -4.06
N GLY A 108 -9.74 7.17 -4.55
CA GLY A 108 -8.96 6.44 -5.55
C GLY A 108 -7.77 5.65 -4.99
N GLY A 109 -7.54 5.69 -3.67
CA GLY A 109 -6.40 5.05 -3.01
C GLY A 109 -5.14 5.91 -3.01
N CYS A 110 -3.98 5.30 -2.79
CA CYS A 110 -2.70 6.00 -2.73
C CYS A 110 -2.34 6.72 -4.04
N ALA A 111 -2.82 6.23 -5.17
CA ALA A 111 -2.66 6.88 -6.48
C ALA A 111 -3.30 8.28 -6.55
N GLY A 112 -4.32 8.54 -5.71
CA GLY A 112 -4.95 9.84 -5.52
C GLY A 112 -4.61 10.53 -4.21
N GLY A 113 -3.58 10.04 -3.51
CA GLY A 113 -3.22 10.49 -2.17
C GLY A 113 -2.59 11.87 -2.10
N GLY A 114 -2.54 12.41 -0.88
CA GLY A 114 -1.85 13.67 -0.57
C GLY A 114 -0.36 13.57 -0.92
N GLY A 115 0.19 14.66 -1.46
CA GLY A 115 1.57 14.69 -1.92
C GLY A 115 1.80 14.12 -3.32
N GLN A 116 0.77 13.62 -3.97
CA GLN A 116 0.82 13.37 -5.42
C GLN A 116 0.74 14.70 -6.18
N PRO A 117 1.46 14.85 -7.31
CA PRO A 117 1.37 16.05 -8.12
C PRO A 117 -0.07 16.32 -8.59
N VAL A 118 -0.56 17.52 -8.37
CA VAL A 118 -1.93 17.95 -8.66
C VAL A 118 -1.93 19.09 -9.67
N ASP A 119 -2.86 19.05 -10.63
CA ASP A 119 -3.05 20.14 -11.59
C ASP A 119 -4.54 20.41 -11.90
N GLY A 120 -5.39 20.33 -10.91
CA GLY A 120 -6.77 20.79 -10.98
C GLY A 120 -7.85 19.74 -11.28
N SER A 121 -7.51 18.48 -11.59
CA SER A 121 -8.49 17.39 -11.78
C SER A 121 -8.05 16.10 -11.07
N ASP A 122 -8.04 16.11 -9.75
CA ASP A 122 -7.45 15.09 -8.92
C ASP A 122 -8.00 13.67 -9.14
N THR A 123 -9.32 13.56 -9.28
CA THR A 123 -9.98 12.26 -9.48
C THR A 123 -9.64 11.63 -10.82
N GLU A 124 -9.51 12.40 -11.87
CA GLU A 124 -9.13 11.93 -13.19
C GLU A 124 -7.68 11.45 -13.20
N LYS A 125 -6.79 12.19 -12.55
CA LYS A 125 -5.38 11.82 -12.41
C LYS A 125 -5.18 10.56 -11.59
N ALA A 126 -5.91 10.39 -10.51
CA ALA A 126 -5.88 9.16 -9.72
C ALA A 126 -6.28 7.95 -10.56
N ALA A 127 -7.34 8.08 -11.38
CA ALA A 127 -7.77 7.02 -12.30
C ALA A 127 -6.70 6.71 -13.36
N GLN A 128 -6.12 7.72 -13.99
CA GLN A 128 -5.06 7.55 -14.98
C GLN A 128 -3.82 6.84 -14.41
N ARG A 129 -3.40 7.19 -13.18
CA ARG A 129 -2.31 6.50 -12.49
C ARG A 129 -2.68 5.05 -12.18
N GLY A 130 -3.91 4.82 -11.75
CA GLY A 130 -4.45 3.47 -11.54
C GLY A 130 -4.40 2.63 -12.83
N ASP A 131 -4.78 3.20 -13.96
CA ASP A 131 -4.73 2.51 -15.27
C ASP A 131 -3.29 2.14 -15.66
N VAL A 132 -2.31 2.99 -15.40
CA VAL A 132 -0.89 2.67 -15.62
C VAL A 132 -0.46 1.50 -14.73
N LEU A 133 -0.79 1.53 -13.44
CA LEU A 133 -0.48 0.45 -12.51
C LEU A 133 -1.11 -0.88 -12.96
N PHE A 134 -2.37 -0.87 -13.35
CA PHE A 134 -3.06 -2.06 -13.87
C PHE A 134 -2.49 -2.55 -15.21
N SER A 135 -1.98 -1.64 -16.04
CA SER A 135 -1.30 -2.01 -17.28
C SER A 135 0.01 -2.75 -17.00
N LEU A 136 0.82 -2.24 -16.08
CA LEU A 136 2.04 -2.90 -15.61
C LEU A 136 1.73 -4.22 -14.91
N ASP A 137 0.64 -4.24 -14.16
CA ASP A 137 0.14 -5.42 -13.48
C ASP A 137 -0.17 -6.58 -14.44
N LYS A 138 -0.86 -6.28 -15.53
CA LYS A 138 -1.18 -7.28 -16.57
C LYS A 138 0.06 -7.87 -17.24
N GLN A 139 1.18 -7.13 -17.25
CA GLN A 139 2.44 -7.55 -17.84
C GLN A 139 3.32 -8.35 -16.86
N ALA A 140 3.01 -8.31 -15.56
CA ALA A 140 3.79 -9.02 -14.56
C ALA A 140 3.62 -10.54 -14.73
N GLU A 141 4.73 -11.25 -14.81
CA GLU A 141 4.75 -12.72 -14.92
C GLU A 141 4.23 -13.38 -13.65
N ARG A 142 4.56 -12.82 -12.49
CA ARG A 142 4.14 -13.33 -11.19
C ARG A 142 2.87 -12.65 -10.73
N ARG A 143 1.93 -13.45 -10.30
CA ARG A 143 0.61 -12.97 -9.86
C ARG A 143 0.57 -12.65 -8.39
N PHE A 144 1.11 -13.50 -7.56
CA PHE A 144 1.01 -13.40 -6.09
C PHE A 144 2.33 -12.99 -5.45
N SER A 145 2.24 -12.20 -4.39
CA SER A 145 3.41 -11.69 -3.67
C SER A 145 4.29 -12.81 -3.09
N HIS A 146 3.69 -13.89 -2.63
CA HIS A 146 4.43 -15.05 -2.09
C HIS A 146 5.19 -15.85 -3.16
N GLU A 147 4.91 -15.63 -4.44
CA GLU A 147 5.64 -16.24 -5.56
C GLU A 147 6.94 -15.47 -5.90
N ASN A 148 7.14 -14.30 -5.29
CA ASN A 148 8.35 -13.51 -5.49
C ASN A 148 9.54 -14.17 -4.77
N PRO A 149 10.64 -14.54 -5.48
CA PRO A 149 11.80 -15.18 -4.87
C PRO A 149 12.45 -14.36 -3.77
N ALA A 150 12.44 -13.02 -3.87
CA ALA A 150 12.98 -12.16 -2.83
C ALA A 150 12.15 -12.25 -1.53
N VAL A 151 10.82 -12.34 -1.66
CA VAL A 151 9.93 -12.56 -0.50
C VAL A 151 10.15 -13.94 0.10
N GLN A 152 10.28 -14.97 -0.73
CA GLN A 152 10.58 -16.32 -0.25
C GLN A 152 11.93 -16.40 0.47
N ALA A 153 12.97 -15.77 -0.08
CA ALA A 153 14.28 -15.68 0.56
C ALA A 153 14.21 -14.92 1.89
N LEU A 154 13.51 -13.79 1.94
CA LEU A 154 13.31 -13.02 3.16
C LEU A 154 12.68 -13.87 4.28
N TYR A 155 11.64 -14.64 3.98
CA TYR A 155 11.03 -15.52 4.95
C TYR A 155 11.93 -16.69 5.34
N SER A 156 12.56 -17.38 4.39
CA SER A 156 13.40 -18.56 4.67
C SER A 156 14.69 -18.20 5.43
N GLU A 157 15.28 -17.06 5.15
CA GLU A 157 16.59 -16.67 5.69
C GLU A 157 16.48 -15.78 6.93
N TYR A 158 15.40 -14.98 7.03
CA TYR A 158 15.32 -13.95 8.05
C TYR A 158 14.07 -14.00 8.92
N LEU A 159 12.88 -14.09 8.34
CA LEU A 159 11.61 -14.06 9.07
C LEU A 159 11.13 -15.45 9.53
N THR A 160 11.76 -16.50 9.08
CA THR A 160 11.44 -17.93 9.28
C THR A 160 10.15 -18.37 8.57
N ASN A 161 8.99 -17.94 9.03
CA ASN A 161 7.68 -18.28 8.44
C ASN A 161 6.72 -17.09 8.58
N PRO A 162 5.69 -17.01 7.74
CA PRO A 162 4.56 -16.13 8.01
C PRO A 162 3.97 -16.38 9.40
N CYS A 163 3.60 -15.33 10.11
CA CYS A 163 3.07 -15.40 11.49
C CYS A 163 4.02 -16.04 12.51
N SER A 164 5.32 -16.10 12.22
CA SER A 164 6.31 -16.47 13.23
C SER A 164 6.48 -15.34 14.24
N GLU A 165 6.93 -15.66 15.45
CA GLU A 165 7.22 -14.67 16.49
C GLU A 165 8.15 -13.56 15.99
N ARG A 166 9.15 -13.93 15.18
CA ARG A 166 10.07 -12.98 14.59
C ARG A 166 9.42 -12.10 13.51
N ALA A 167 8.57 -12.68 12.67
CA ALA A 167 7.82 -11.93 11.66
C ALA A 167 6.85 -10.95 12.34
N GLU A 168 6.14 -11.37 13.35
CA GLU A 168 5.25 -10.51 14.13
C GLU A 168 5.99 -9.37 14.80
N ALA A 169 7.12 -9.65 15.45
CA ALA A 169 7.92 -8.64 16.12
C ALA A 169 8.50 -7.57 15.18
N LEU A 170 8.77 -7.93 13.91
CA LEU A 170 9.38 -7.03 12.93
C LEU A 170 8.37 -6.35 12.00
N LEU A 171 7.24 -6.99 11.73
CA LEU A 171 6.26 -6.52 10.75
C LEU A 171 5.02 -5.88 11.37
N HIS A 172 4.82 -6.03 12.67
CA HIS A 172 3.67 -5.47 13.38
C HIS A 172 4.10 -4.46 14.45
N CYS A 173 3.25 -3.46 14.65
CA CYS A 173 3.43 -2.47 15.70
C CYS A 173 2.40 -2.67 16.79
N ASP A 174 2.76 -2.41 18.04
CA ASP A 174 1.78 -2.27 19.11
C ASP A 174 1.09 -0.90 19.03
N HIS A 175 -0.08 -0.85 18.43
CA HIS A 175 -0.86 0.37 18.28
C HIS A 175 -1.33 0.97 19.62
N PHE A 176 -1.29 0.22 20.71
CA PHE A 176 -1.66 0.71 22.04
C PHE A 176 -0.48 1.26 22.81
N ALA A 177 0.74 0.87 22.45
CA ALA A 177 1.96 1.41 23.05
C ALA A 177 2.42 2.72 22.41
N TRP A 178 1.89 3.06 21.22
CA TRP A 178 2.27 4.28 20.52
C TRP A 178 1.80 5.53 21.26
N GLN A 179 2.75 6.40 21.55
CA GLN A 179 2.46 7.73 22.12
C GLN A 179 2.74 8.80 21.07
N MET A 180 1.79 9.74 20.95
CA MET A 180 1.99 10.88 20.06
C MET A 180 3.26 11.63 20.48
N PRO A 181 4.21 11.89 19.56
CA PRO A 181 5.38 12.70 19.88
C PRO A 181 4.93 14.05 20.41
N GLN A 182 5.42 14.42 21.58
CA GLN A 182 5.25 15.77 22.06
C GLN A 182 6.23 16.66 21.28
N THR A 183 5.72 17.33 20.26
CA THR A 183 6.52 18.33 19.56
C THR A 183 6.44 19.64 20.35
N ASP A 184 7.54 20.08 20.88
CA ASP A 184 7.70 21.43 21.47
C ASP A 184 7.69 22.55 20.42
N VAL A 185 7.36 22.23 19.18
CA VAL A 185 7.27 23.19 18.10
C VAL A 185 5.97 23.98 18.24
N ARG A 186 6.10 25.15 18.87
CA ARG A 186 5.05 26.16 18.79
C ARG A 186 5.17 26.86 17.44
N PHE A 187 4.19 26.66 16.59
CA PHE A 187 4.01 27.47 15.38
C PHE A 187 3.58 28.89 15.74
#